data_6e5d590f149736868d15b02ecbcc3dde
#
_entry.id   6e5d590f149736868d15b02ecbcc3dde
#
_cell.length_a   1.000
_cell.length_b   1.000
_cell.length_c   1.000
_cell.angle_alpha   90.00
_cell.angle_beta   90.00
_cell.angle_gamma   90.00
#
_symmetry.space_group_name_H-M   'P 1'
#
loop_
_entity.id
_entity.type
_entity.pdbx_description
1 polymer ?
#
loop_
_entity_poly.entity_id
_entity_poly.type
_entity_poly.pdbx_seq_one_letter_code
_entity_poly.pdbx_strand_id
1 'polypeptide(L)'
;MADEYAALESAEAPWPRLKRVRAFGADLPHGSRILDVGCGNGLPATRELALSHDVTGVDISEQQIARARSNVPAATFIRGDVREVDLPAGAFDAIVALYLIDNIARDDYPTLFRRLGELLRPSGRLLLSAEPGEDPWQQYTWLGVPMFINTVPTEELVQLLEEAGLSILSTEFEPQLEGGRPIEYAWIIGERLGSPGSLR
;
A
#
# COMPACT_ATOMS: atom_id res chain seq x y z
N MET A 1 0.12 21.63 0.18
CA MET A 1 0.40 20.26 -0.32
C MET A 1 -0.59 19.21 0.23
N ALA A 2 -0.59 18.88 1.52
CA ALA A 2 -1.51 17.85 2.03
C ALA A 2 -3.01 18.25 1.93
N ASP A 3 -3.36 19.53 2.04
CA ASP A 3 -4.74 20.00 1.86
C ASP A 3 -5.13 20.05 0.38
N GLU A 4 -4.21 20.38 -0.50
CA GLU A 4 -4.41 20.37 -1.96
C GLU A 4 -4.52 18.94 -2.48
N TYR A 5 -3.74 18.01 -1.94
CA TYR A 5 -3.85 16.59 -2.26
C TYR A 5 -5.20 16.02 -1.81
N ALA A 6 -5.63 16.34 -0.58
CA ALA A 6 -6.94 15.94 -0.09
C ALA A 6 -8.11 16.56 -0.90
N ALA A 7 -7.93 17.77 -1.42
CA ALA A 7 -8.92 18.41 -2.29
C ALA A 7 -8.99 17.75 -3.68
N LEU A 8 -7.86 17.34 -4.24
CA LEU A 8 -7.81 16.57 -5.49
C LEU A 8 -8.46 15.20 -5.32
N GLU A 9 -8.19 14.49 -4.23
CA GLU A 9 -8.82 13.21 -3.91
C GLU A 9 -10.35 13.32 -3.76
N SER A 10 -10.86 14.47 -3.35
CA SER A 10 -12.31 14.71 -3.20
C SER A 10 -13.01 15.18 -4.48
N ALA A 11 -12.29 15.73 -5.45
CA ALA A 11 -12.85 16.40 -6.63
C ALA A 11 -12.99 15.50 -7.86
N GLU A 12 -12.26 14.39 -7.93
CA GLU A 12 -12.28 13.49 -9.09
C GLU A 12 -13.12 12.23 -8.82
N ALA A 13 -14.05 11.95 -9.73
CA ALA A 13 -14.96 10.81 -9.66
C ALA A 13 -14.22 9.46 -9.80
N PRO A 14 -14.84 8.37 -9.38
CA PRO A 14 -14.38 7.37 -8.42
C PRO A 14 -12.98 6.89 -8.76
N TRP A 15 -12.02 7.25 -7.94
CA TRP A 15 -10.65 6.76 -8.01
C TRP A 15 -10.62 5.23 -8.07
N PRO A 16 -9.86 4.64 -8.99
CA PRO A 16 -9.65 3.19 -9.05
C PRO A 16 -9.27 2.60 -7.69
N ARG A 17 -8.49 3.34 -6.90
CA ARG A 17 -8.09 3.01 -5.53
C ARG A 17 -9.27 2.57 -4.66
N LEU A 18 -10.33 3.36 -4.58
CA LEU A 18 -11.47 3.05 -3.70
C LEU A 18 -12.19 1.77 -4.15
N LYS A 19 -12.37 1.59 -5.46
CA LYS A 19 -12.94 0.36 -6.03
C LYS A 19 -12.09 -0.86 -5.70
N ARG A 20 -10.76 -0.75 -5.86
CA ARG A 20 -9.79 -1.82 -5.58
C ARG A 20 -9.76 -2.17 -4.10
N VAL A 21 -9.72 -1.17 -3.24
CA VAL A 21 -9.73 -1.35 -1.76
C VAL A 21 -11.02 -2.03 -1.31
N ARG A 22 -12.18 -1.62 -1.84
CA ARG A 22 -13.48 -2.24 -1.54
C ARG A 22 -13.53 -3.70 -1.96
N ALA A 23 -13.12 -4.01 -3.19
CA ALA A 23 -13.09 -5.37 -3.69
C ALA A 23 -12.15 -6.24 -2.83
N PHE A 24 -10.95 -5.76 -2.56
CA PHE A 24 -9.98 -6.46 -1.72
C PHE A 24 -10.50 -6.70 -0.29
N GLY A 25 -11.07 -5.67 0.35
CA GLY A 25 -11.65 -5.81 1.70
C GLY A 25 -12.85 -6.78 1.73
N ALA A 26 -13.71 -6.74 0.71
CA ALA A 26 -14.88 -7.64 0.64
C ALA A 26 -14.47 -9.13 0.50
N ASP A 27 -13.30 -9.42 -0.04
CA ASP A 27 -12.78 -10.79 -0.17
C ASP A 27 -12.14 -11.32 1.13
N LEU A 28 -12.00 -10.47 2.16
CA LEU A 28 -11.44 -10.84 3.46
C LEU A 28 -12.56 -11.18 4.45
N PRO A 29 -12.33 -12.09 5.40
CA PRO A 29 -13.25 -12.31 6.53
C PRO A 29 -13.51 -11.01 7.30
N HIS A 30 -14.75 -10.76 7.70
CA HIS A 30 -15.08 -9.59 8.53
C HIS A 30 -14.25 -9.57 9.82
N GLY A 31 -13.75 -8.38 10.20
CA GLY A 31 -12.89 -8.24 11.36
C GLY A 31 -11.43 -8.65 11.13
N SER A 32 -11.01 -8.89 9.88
CA SER A 32 -9.61 -9.14 9.55
C SER A 32 -8.72 -8.02 10.05
N ARG A 33 -7.53 -8.36 10.53
CA ARG A 33 -6.49 -7.39 10.91
C ARG A 33 -5.72 -6.96 9.67
N ILE A 34 -5.82 -5.69 9.32
CA ILE A 34 -5.22 -5.12 8.11
C ILE A 34 -4.16 -4.08 8.48
N LEU A 35 -3.00 -4.15 7.83
CA LEU A 35 -1.98 -3.11 7.88
C LEU A 35 -2.07 -2.25 6.63
N ASP A 36 -2.25 -0.95 6.81
CA ASP A 36 -2.19 0.05 5.73
C ASP A 36 -0.83 0.77 5.80
N VAL A 37 0.06 0.44 4.87
CA VAL A 37 1.44 0.93 4.83
C VAL A 37 1.54 2.15 3.93
N GLY A 38 2.05 3.26 4.48
CA GLY A 38 1.99 4.56 3.84
C GLY A 38 0.56 5.10 3.84
N CYS A 39 -0.15 4.95 4.98
CA CYS A 39 -1.58 5.24 5.08
C CYS A 39 -1.93 6.73 4.87
N GLY A 40 -0.95 7.62 4.84
CA GLY A 40 -1.16 9.05 4.70
C GLY A 40 -2.12 9.61 5.76
N ASN A 41 -3.11 10.39 5.33
CA ASN A 41 -4.15 10.95 6.17
C ASN A 41 -5.31 9.97 6.49
N GLY A 42 -5.16 8.69 6.14
CA GLY A 42 -6.17 7.64 6.34
C GLY A 42 -7.29 7.61 5.30
N LEU A 43 -7.25 8.48 4.28
CA LEU A 43 -8.29 8.59 3.25
C LEU A 43 -7.74 8.20 1.87
N PRO A 44 -8.52 7.52 1.04
CA PRO A 44 -9.78 6.86 1.36
C PRO A 44 -9.62 5.44 1.92
N ALA A 45 -8.39 4.83 1.80
CA ALA A 45 -8.18 3.39 1.97
C ALA A 45 -8.43 2.93 3.42
N THR A 46 -7.71 3.51 4.40
CA THR A 46 -7.89 3.15 5.82
C THR A 46 -9.35 3.29 6.24
N ARG A 47 -10.01 4.41 5.88
CA ARG A 47 -11.41 4.67 6.24
C ARG A 47 -12.34 3.61 5.69
N GLU A 48 -12.18 3.24 4.42
CA GLU A 48 -13.03 2.24 3.79
C GLU A 48 -12.87 0.86 4.44
N LEU A 49 -11.63 0.45 4.66
CA LEU A 49 -11.32 -0.83 5.30
C LEU A 49 -11.81 -0.88 6.75
N ALA A 50 -11.71 0.21 7.49
CA ALA A 50 -12.14 0.30 8.88
C ALA A 50 -13.66 0.20 9.08
N LEU A 51 -14.46 0.20 8.00
CA LEU A 51 -15.90 -0.08 8.09
C LEU A 51 -16.19 -1.53 8.48
N SER A 52 -15.28 -2.46 8.21
CA SER A 52 -15.51 -3.89 8.39
C SER A 52 -14.33 -4.65 8.98
N HIS A 53 -13.19 -3.98 9.18
CA HIS A 53 -11.94 -4.61 9.58
C HIS A 53 -11.24 -3.83 10.70
N ASP A 54 -10.30 -4.50 11.39
CA ASP A 54 -9.40 -3.88 12.37
C ASP A 54 -8.15 -3.38 11.64
N VAL A 55 -8.05 -2.05 11.45
CA VAL A 55 -7.00 -1.46 10.62
C VAL A 55 -5.95 -0.75 11.46
N THR A 56 -4.69 -1.07 11.19
CA THR A 56 -3.53 -0.33 11.66
C THR A 56 -2.88 0.40 10.50
N GLY A 57 -2.81 1.73 10.55
CA GLY A 57 -2.11 2.55 9.56
C GLY A 57 -0.70 2.91 10.04
N VAL A 58 0.29 2.81 9.15
CA VAL A 58 1.68 3.25 9.41
C VAL A 58 2.07 4.29 8.36
N ASP A 59 2.64 5.41 8.82
CA ASP A 59 3.20 6.46 7.95
C ASP A 59 4.36 7.16 8.65
N ILE A 60 5.37 7.57 7.90
CA ILE A 60 6.55 8.29 8.44
C ILE A 60 6.23 9.74 8.84
N SER A 61 5.20 10.32 8.23
CA SER A 61 4.83 11.72 8.40
C SER A 61 3.98 11.93 9.66
N GLU A 62 4.53 12.68 10.61
CA GLU A 62 3.78 13.09 11.81
C GLU A 62 2.49 13.82 11.48
N GLN A 63 2.55 14.71 10.47
CA GLN A 63 1.40 15.49 10.05
C GLN A 63 0.30 14.62 9.45
N GLN A 64 0.66 13.62 8.64
CA GLN A 64 -0.30 12.67 8.07
C GLN A 64 -0.94 11.82 9.16
N ILE A 65 -0.16 11.30 10.09
CA ILE A 65 -0.68 10.51 11.22
C ILE A 65 -1.63 11.33 12.11
N ALA A 66 -1.32 12.61 12.37
CA ALA A 66 -2.21 13.46 13.13
C ALA A 66 -3.57 13.64 12.43
N ARG A 67 -3.57 13.84 11.12
CA ARG A 67 -4.79 13.91 10.28
C ARG A 67 -5.54 12.59 10.24
N ALA A 68 -4.82 11.48 10.06
CA ALA A 68 -5.39 10.15 9.99
C ALA A 68 -6.19 9.80 11.25
N ARG A 69 -5.65 10.11 12.43
CA ARG A 69 -6.35 9.93 13.72
C ARG A 69 -7.65 10.73 13.80
N SER A 70 -7.67 11.92 13.22
CA SER A 70 -8.89 12.76 13.19
C SER A 70 -9.90 12.23 12.14
N ASN A 71 -9.41 11.77 10.99
CA ASN A 71 -10.26 11.35 9.89
C ASN A 71 -10.87 9.95 10.10
N VAL A 72 -10.13 9.06 10.78
CA VAL A 72 -10.53 7.64 10.96
C VAL A 72 -10.31 7.21 12.42
N PRO A 73 -11.10 7.73 13.39
CA PRO A 73 -10.92 7.41 14.80
C PRO A 73 -11.14 5.93 15.15
N ALA A 74 -11.72 5.15 14.24
CA ALA A 74 -11.92 3.71 14.39
C ALA A 74 -10.66 2.87 14.11
N ALA A 75 -9.61 3.46 13.52
CA ALA A 75 -8.36 2.78 13.21
C ALA A 75 -7.24 3.16 14.18
N THR A 76 -6.23 2.29 14.27
CA THR A 76 -4.99 2.56 15.01
C THR A 76 -3.95 3.16 14.09
N PHE A 77 -3.18 4.16 14.56
CA PHE A 77 -2.15 4.80 13.74
C PHE A 77 -0.80 4.89 14.46
N ILE A 78 0.25 4.46 13.76
CA ILE A 78 1.63 4.42 14.24
C ILE A 78 2.48 5.30 13.30
N ARG A 79 3.24 6.25 13.88
CA ARG A 79 4.23 7.00 13.14
C ARG A 79 5.52 6.20 13.08
N GLY A 80 6.06 5.97 11.90
CA GLY A 80 7.36 5.35 11.71
C GLY A 80 7.53 4.75 10.32
N ASP A 81 8.74 4.25 10.08
CA ASP A 81 9.03 3.43 8.91
C ASP A 81 8.57 1.99 9.20
N VAL A 82 7.77 1.41 8.31
CA VAL A 82 7.28 0.03 8.47
C VAL A 82 8.40 -1.00 8.60
N ARG A 83 9.58 -0.69 8.05
CA ARG A 83 10.78 -1.54 8.14
C ARG A 83 11.34 -1.62 9.57
N GLU A 84 11.07 -0.58 10.40
CA GLU A 84 11.65 -0.39 11.74
C GLU A 84 10.61 -0.45 12.86
N VAL A 85 9.33 -0.14 12.55
CA VAL A 85 8.25 -0.15 13.56
C VAL A 85 8.10 -1.54 14.16
N ASP A 86 7.99 -1.59 15.50
CA ASP A 86 7.78 -2.84 16.24
C ASP A 86 6.35 -3.35 16.04
N LEU A 87 6.20 -4.20 15.03
CA LEU A 87 4.97 -4.92 14.69
C LEU A 87 5.24 -6.41 14.75
N PRO A 88 4.35 -7.21 15.38
CA PRO A 88 4.56 -8.64 15.51
C PRO A 88 4.54 -9.36 14.16
N ALA A 89 5.45 -10.30 13.94
CA ALA A 89 5.44 -11.14 12.75
C ALA A 89 4.15 -11.99 12.69
N GLY A 90 3.61 -12.15 11.50
CA GLY A 90 2.37 -12.91 11.28
C GLY A 90 1.13 -12.29 11.92
N ALA A 91 1.18 -10.99 12.24
CA ALA A 91 0.08 -10.34 12.95
C ALA A 91 -1.11 -9.99 12.04
N PHE A 92 -0.90 -9.84 10.73
CA PHE A 92 -1.90 -9.29 9.83
C PHE A 92 -2.46 -10.34 8.89
N ASP A 93 -3.79 -10.30 8.71
CA ASP A 93 -4.53 -11.10 7.73
C ASP A 93 -4.33 -10.54 6.32
N ALA A 94 -4.16 -9.21 6.23
CA ALA A 94 -3.88 -8.54 4.97
C ALA A 94 -3.00 -7.29 5.16
N ILE A 95 -2.33 -6.90 4.08
CA ILE A 95 -1.58 -5.64 3.97
C ILE A 95 -2.06 -4.91 2.72
N VAL A 96 -2.22 -3.60 2.80
CA VAL A 96 -2.35 -2.71 1.66
C VAL A 96 -1.16 -1.74 1.63
N ALA A 97 -0.55 -1.55 0.45
CA ALA A 97 0.57 -0.64 0.22
C ALA A 97 0.34 0.07 -1.11
N LEU A 98 -0.35 1.21 -1.04
CA LEU A 98 -0.87 1.91 -2.22
C LEU A 98 -0.14 3.21 -2.45
N TYR A 99 0.37 3.42 -3.69
CA TYR A 99 1.12 4.62 -4.09
C TYR A 99 2.30 4.93 -3.15
N LEU A 100 2.86 3.89 -2.56
CA LEU A 100 3.93 3.97 -1.58
C LEU A 100 5.29 3.74 -2.20
N ILE A 101 5.43 2.62 -2.94
CA ILE A 101 6.74 2.15 -3.37
C ILE A 101 7.41 3.09 -4.36
N ASP A 102 6.63 3.82 -5.12
CA ASP A 102 7.13 4.83 -6.07
C ASP A 102 7.92 5.95 -5.36
N ASN A 103 7.75 6.10 -4.04
CA ASN A 103 8.46 7.06 -3.20
C ASN A 103 9.59 6.45 -2.35
N ILE A 104 9.93 5.19 -2.58
CA ILE A 104 10.97 4.44 -1.85
C ILE A 104 12.12 4.14 -2.79
N ALA A 105 13.36 4.25 -2.31
CA ALA A 105 14.53 3.90 -3.09
C ALA A 105 14.48 2.41 -3.50
N ARG A 106 14.78 2.12 -4.76
CA ARG A 106 14.72 0.76 -5.31
C ARG A 106 15.60 -0.24 -4.56
N ASP A 107 16.76 0.23 -4.07
CA ASP A 107 17.67 -0.57 -3.24
C ASP A 107 17.03 -1.03 -1.90
N ASP A 108 15.98 -0.35 -1.46
CA ASP A 108 15.25 -0.67 -0.22
C ASP A 108 14.11 -1.69 -0.42
N TYR A 109 13.72 -1.98 -1.68
CA TYR A 109 12.61 -2.90 -1.98
C TYR A 109 12.79 -4.30 -1.40
N PRO A 110 13.95 -4.96 -1.51
CA PRO A 110 14.12 -6.29 -0.93
C PRO A 110 13.87 -6.32 0.59
N THR A 111 14.31 -5.27 1.29
CA THR A 111 14.10 -5.15 2.75
C THR A 111 12.63 -4.87 3.07
N LEU A 112 11.99 -3.98 2.32
CA LEU A 112 10.57 -3.66 2.48
C LEU A 112 9.70 -4.90 2.25
N PHE A 113 9.85 -5.57 1.10
CA PHE A 113 8.98 -6.69 0.75
C PHE A 113 9.16 -7.89 1.66
N ARG A 114 10.41 -8.19 2.06
CA ARG A 114 10.67 -9.20 3.09
C ARG A 114 9.94 -8.85 4.39
N ARG A 115 9.98 -7.59 4.81
CA ARG A 115 9.26 -7.14 6.01
C ARG A 115 7.74 -7.28 5.86
N LEU A 116 7.16 -6.91 4.73
CA LEU A 116 5.73 -7.11 4.47
C LEU A 116 5.36 -8.60 4.51
N GLY A 117 6.18 -9.46 3.90
CA GLY A 117 6.00 -10.91 3.97
C GLY A 117 6.05 -11.44 5.41
N GLU A 118 6.99 -10.97 6.25
CA GLU A 118 7.09 -11.36 7.66
C GLU A 118 5.86 -10.93 8.48
N LEU A 119 5.30 -9.77 8.21
CA LEU A 119 4.14 -9.21 8.92
C LEU A 119 2.83 -9.91 8.60
N LEU A 120 2.68 -10.45 7.39
CA LEU A 120 1.53 -11.25 7.01
C LEU A 120 1.54 -12.61 7.74
N ARG A 121 0.38 -13.10 8.15
CA ARG A 121 0.23 -14.49 8.54
C ARG A 121 0.33 -15.44 7.32
N PRO A 122 0.56 -16.75 7.51
CA PRO A 122 0.41 -17.71 6.41
C PRO A 122 -0.94 -17.57 5.72
N SER A 123 -0.96 -17.57 4.39
CA SER A 123 -2.13 -17.25 3.54
C SER A 123 -2.72 -15.85 3.77
N GLY A 124 -1.99 -14.95 4.37
CA GLY A 124 -2.33 -13.52 4.43
C GLY A 124 -2.11 -12.87 3.07
N ARG A 125 -2.90 -11.85 2.74
CA ARG A 125 -2.92 -11.23 1.40
C ARG A 125 -2.29 -9.85 1.37
N LEU A 126 -1.63 -9.53 0.26
CA LEU A 126 -1.11 -8.21 -0.05
C LEU A 126 -1.90 -7.59 -1.22
N LEU A 127 -2.28 -6.33 -1.10
CA LEU A 127 -2.66 -5.48 -2.22
C LEU A 127 -1.62 -4.36 -2.35
N LEU A 128 -0.95 -4.29 -3.50
CA LEU A 128 0.09 -3.31 -3.79
C LEU A 128 -0.22 -2.58 -5.09
N SER A 129 0.05 -1.27 -5.14
CA SER A 129 0.04 -0.52 -6.39
C SER A 129 1.40 0.13 -6.65
N ALA A 130 1.79 0.17 -7.93
CA ALA A 130 3.03 0.75 -8.40
C ALA A 130 2.88 1.38 -9.78
N GLU A 131 3.63 2.43 -10.08
CA GLU A 131 3.80 2.95 -11.44
C GLU A 131 4.87 2.10 -12.15
N PRO A 132 4.52 1.37 -13.24
CA PRO A 132 5.49 0.60 -14.01
C PRO A 132 6.43 1.52 -14.78
N GLY A 133 7.70 1.16 -14.87
CA GLY A 133 8.68 1.90 -15.67
C GLY A 133 10.09 1.39 -15.48
N GLU A 134 11.02 1.90 -16.28
CA GLU A 134 12.43 1.49 -16.24
C GLU A 134 13.34 2.53 -15.61
N ASP A 135 12.82 3.74 -15.37
CA ASP A 135 13.65 4.88 -14.95
C ASP A 135 13.64 5.00 -13.41
N PRO A 136 14.77 4.74 -12.76
CA PRO A 136 14.90 5.02 -11.33
C PRO A 136 15.02 6.53 -11.10
N TRP A 137 14.41 7.02 -10.04
CA TRP A 137 14.53 8.38 -9.54
C TRP A 137 14.36 9.49 -10.57
N GLN A 138 13.14 9.65 -11.08
CA GLN A 138 12.77 10.84 -11.85
C GLN A 138 12.35 11.96 -10.90
N GLN A 139 12.89 13.15 -11.14
CA GLN A 139 12.40 14.35 -10.47
C GLN A 139 11.22 14.91 -11.25
N TYR A 140 10.12 15.16 -10.55
CA TYR A 140 8.97 15.84 -11.09
C TYR A 140 8.46 16.89 -10.09
N THR A 141 7.58 17.78 -10.53
CA THR A 141 6.96 18.76 -9.66
C THR A 141 5.51 18.38 -9.41
N TRP A 142 5.18 18.10 -8.15
CA TRP A 142 3.83 17.82 -7.70
C TRP A 142 3.32 18.94 -6.81
N LEU A 143 2.22 19.58 -7.20
CA LEU A 143 1.63 20.71 -6.47
C LEU A 143 2.66 21.80 -6.10
N GLY A 144 3.58 22.11 -7.03
CA GLY A 144 4.62 23.12 -6.83
C GLY A 144 5.81 22.67 -5.97
N VAL A 145 5.87 21.41 -5.54
CA VAL A 145 6.98 20.85 -4.75
C VAL A 145 7.76 19.85 -5.57
N PRO A 146 9.11 19.92 -5.57
CA PRO A 146 9.94 18.88 -6.17
C PRO A 146 9.72 17.54 -5.45
N MET A 147 9.37 16.54 -6.21
CA MET A 147 9.19 15.16 -5.76
C MET A 147 10.11 14.24 -6.57
N PHE A 148 10.43 13.11 -6.00
CA PHE A 148 11.12 12.04 -6.71
C PHE A 148 10.18 10.85 -6.81
N ILE A 149 10.08 10.28 -8.00
CA ILE A 149 9.36 9.05 -8.24
C ILE A 149 10.34 8.00 -8.73
N ASN A 150 10.14 6.79 -8.29
CA ASN A 150 10.92 5.64 -8.70
C ASN A 150 9.97 4.64 -9.37
N THR A 151 10.21 4.38 -10.64
CA THR A 151 9.44 3.38 -11.37
C THR A 151 10.25 2.08 -11.49
N VAL A 152 9.58 0.96 -11.61
CA VAL A 152 10.21 -0.36 -11.70
C VAL A 152 9.46 -1.23 -12.71
N PRO A 153 10.14 -2.03 -13.54
CA PRO A 153 9.47 -3.01 -14.37
C PRO A 153 8.60 -3.94 -13.53
N THR A 154 7.37 -4.19 -13.97
CA THR A 154 6.41 -5.01 -13.21
C THR A 154 6.94 -6.42 -12.96
N GLU A 155 7.68 -6.97 -13.92
CA GLU A 155 8.29 -8.30 -13.81
C GLU A 155 9.33 -8.37 -12.69
N GLU A 156 10.13 -7.31 -12.54
CA GLU A 156 11.11 -7.22 -11.44
C GLU A 156 10.40 -7.07 -10.09
N LEU A 157 9.33 -6.26 -10.04
CA LEU A 157 8.53 -6.09 -8.83
C LEU A 157 7.90 -7.42 -8.40
N VAL A 158 7.34 -8.18 -9.34
CA VAL A 158 6.79 -9.52 -9.11
C VAL A 158 7.88 -10.46 -8.56
N GLN A 159 9.06 -10.50 -9.19
CA GLN A 159 10.17 -11.31 -8.73
C GLN A 159 10.58 -10.99 -7.29
N LEU A 160 10.71 -9.70 -6.94
CA LEU A 160 11.07 -9.27 -5.59
C LEU A 160 10.01 -9.66 -4.54
N LEU A 161 8.73 -9.62 -4.91
CA LEU A 161 7.64 -10.07 -4.05
C LEU A 161 7.67 -11.60 -3.85
N GLU A 162 7.98 -12.37 -4.90
CA GLU A 162 8.13 -13.82 -4.83
C GLU A 162 9.35 -14.21 -3.96
N GLU A 163 10.47 -13.52 -4.09
CA GLU A 163 11.66 -13.69 -3.24
C GLU A 163 11.35 -13.37 -1.76
N ALA A 164 10.40 -12.49 -1.50
CA ALA A 164 9.90 -12.19 -0.16
C ALA A 164 8.90 -13.21 0.39
N GLY A 165 8.63 -14.30 -0.36
CA GLY A 165 7.75 -15.41 0.07
C GLY A 165 6.27 -15.19 -0.22
N LEU A 166 5.95 -14.36 -1.20
CA LEU A 166 4.58 -14.17 -1.69
C LEU A 166 4.37 -14.93 -3.01
N SER A 167 3.20 -15.53 -3.17
CA SER A 167 2.72 -16.03 -4.46
C SER A 167 1.84 -14.97 -5.09
N ILE A 168 2.08 -14.61 -6.34
CA ILE A 168 1.29 -13.58 -7.03
C ILE A 168 0.00 -14.22 -7.57
N LEU A 169 -1.13 -13.70 -7.12
CA LEU A 169 -2.46 -14.17 -7.51
C LEU A 169 -3.00 -13.43 -8.74
N SER A 170 -2.73 -12.13 -8.83
CA SER A 170 -3.09 -11.33 -10.00
C SER A 170 -2.18 -10.10 -10.13
N THR A 171 -2.00 -9.69 -11.40
CA THR A 171 -1.42 -8.40 -11.78
C THR A 171 -2.33 -7.79 -12.82
N GLU A 172 -2.89 -6.63 -12.51
CA GLU A 172 -3.79 -5.91 -13.40
C GLU A 172 -3.29 -4.49 -13.60
N PHE A 173 -3.54 -3.93 -14.78
CA PHE A 173 -3.15 -2.57 -15.13
C PHE A 173 -4.39 -1.69 -15.25
N GLU A 174 -4.31 -0.49 -14.71
CA GLU A 174 -5.42 0.47 -14.75
C GLU A 174 -4.90 1.88 -14.98
N PRO A 175 -5.34 2.57 -16.07
CA PRO A 175 -4.99 3.95 -16.31
C PRO A 175 -5.71 4.88 -15.34
N GLN A 176 -5.00 5.89 -14.85
CA GLN A 176 -5.52 6.97 -14.01
C GLN A 176 -5.10 8.30 -14.58
N LEU A 177 -5.84 9.36 -14.25
CA LEU A 177 -5.44 10.74 -14.53
C LEU A 177 -4.90 11.37 -13.25
N GLU A 178 -3.62 11.73 -13.25
CA GLU A 178 -3.02 12.48 -12.17
C GLU A 178 -2.54 13.84 -12.67
N GLY A 179 -3.11 14.91 -12.15
CA GLY A 179 -2.80 16.27 -12.62
C GLY A 179 -3.06 16.47 -14.13
N GLY A 180 -4.02 15.76 -14.71
CA GLY A 180 -4.30 15.76 -16.15
C GLY A 180 -3.38 14.89 -17.00
N ARG A 181 -2.41 14.19 -16.41
CA ARG A 181 -1.50 13.27 -17.08
C ARG A 181 -2.04 11.84 -16.93
N PRO A 182 -2.18 11.04 -17.99
CA PRO A 182 -2.51 9.64 -17.87
C PRO A 182 -1.29 8.88 -17.33
N ILE A 183 -1.50 8.15 -16.24
CA ILE A 183 -0.51 7.24 -15.63
C ILE A 183 -1.17 5.88 -15.56
N GLU A 184 -0.45 4.83 -15.94
CA GLU A 184 -0.90 3.46 -15.76
C GLU A 184 -0.34 2.93 -14.44
N TYR A 185 -1.18 2.32 -13.62
CA TYR A 185 -0.76 1.65 -12.37
C TYR A 185 -0.90 0.15 -12.49
N ALA A 186 0.13 -0.57 -12.07
CA ALA A 186 0.05 -2.00 -11.80
C ALA A 186 -0.59 -2.20 -10.42
N TRP A 187 -1.61 -3.07 -10.36
CA TRP A 187 -2.28 -3.51 -9.15
C TRP A 187 -1.98 -4.99 -8.95
N ILE A 188 -1.25 -5.29 -7.88
CA ILE A 188 -0.74 -6.64 -7.61
C ILE A 188 -1.42 -7.18 -6.36
N ILE A 189 -2.01 -8.37 -6.46
CA ILE A 189 -2.47 -9.14 -5.31
C ILE A 189 -1.52 -10.32 -5.13
N GLY A 190 -0.94 -10.41 -3.94
CA GLY A 190 -0.10 -11.52 -3.52
C GLY A 190 -0.67 -12.23 -2.30
N GLU A 191 -0.26 -13.47 -2.08
CA GLU A 191 -0.59 -14.26 -0.89
C GLU A 191 0.71 -14.81 -0.27
N ARG A 192 0.87 -14.68 1.04
CA ARG A 192 2.02 -15.26 1.73
C ARG A 192 1.97 -16.78 1.67
N LEU A 193 3.04 -17.38 1.17
CA LEU A 193 3.19 -18.83 1.17
C LEU A 193 3.19 -19.37 2.61
N GLY A 194 2.43 -20.44 2.83
CA GLY A 194 2.49 -21.19 4.09
C GLY A 194 3.88 -21.81 4.25
N SER A 195 4.39 -21.88 5.47
CA SER A 195 5.62 -22.63 5.73
C SER A 195 5.43 -24.07 5.22
N PRO A 196 6.38 -24.65 4.47
CA PRO A 196 6.30 -26.04 4.07
C PRO A 196 6.36 -26.91 5.33
N GLY A 197 5.21 -27.34 5.87
CA GLY A 197 5.18 -28.18 7.06
C GLY A 197 3.87 -28.29 7.84
N SER A 198 2.76 -27.68 7.45
CA SER A 198 1.49 -27.88 8.17
C SER A 198 0.40 -28.58 7.34
N LEU A 199 0.80 -29.64 6.64
CA LEU A 199 -0.14 -30.70 6.29
C LEU A 199 -0.17 -31.67 7.46
N ARG A 200 -1.07 -31.49 8.40
CA ARG A 200 -1.53 -32.55 9.30
C ARG A 200 -3.02 -32.73 9.17
#